data_d4b812d6a38ad4fead082d7ba259c7c1
#
_entry.id   d4b812d6a38ad4fead082d7ba259c7c1
#
_cell.length_a   1.000
_cell.length_b   1.000
_cell.length_c   1.000
_cell.angle_alpha   90.00
_cell.angle_beta   90.00
_cell.angle_gamma   90.00
#
_symmetry.space_group_name_H-M   'P 1'
#
loop_
_entity.id
_entity.type
_entity.pdbx_description
1 polymer ?
#
loop_
_entity_poly.entity_id
_entity_poly.type
_entity_poly.pdbx_seq_one_letter_code
_entity_poly.pdbx_strand_id
1 'polypeptide(L)'
;MTDAQTARKQPDSGQILNSLITCVLLLDRNLAVHYANPAAQQLLAQSSRKLFGTPLPDLLGYFSLNIRLMHDSLHAGQGFTDNEVTLVIDGHAHIMALTAQPMSDDFILLELSPMDSQRRLSQEQLQHAQQVAARDLVRGLAHEIKNPLGGLRGAAQLLAKALPDPSLTEYTKVIIEQADRLRNLVDRLLGPQR
;
A
#
# COMPACT_ATOMS: atom_id res chain seq x y z
N MET A 1 -18.90 1.07 -50.38
CA MET A 1 -17.97 1.32 -49.22
C MET A 1 -18.65 0.66 -48.05
N THR A 2 -18.17 -0.51 -47.70
CA THR A 2 -18.80 -1.42 -46.72
C THR A 2 -18.07 -1.24 -45.42
N ASP A 3 -18.74 -0.63 -44.44
CA ASP A 3 -18.26 -0.52 -43.07
C ASP A 3 -18.25 -1.92 -42.41
N ALA A 4 -17.08 -2.53 -42.37
CA ALA A 4 -16.83 -3.72 -41.54
C ALA A 4 -16.62 -3.24 -40.09
N GLN A 5 -17.72 -3.05 -39.34
CA GLN A 5 -17.70 -2.95 -37.90
C GLN A 5 -17.15 -4.28 -37.34
N THR A 6 -15.88 -4.28 -37.00
CA THR A 6 -15.23 -5.36 -36.24
C THR A 6 -15.92 -5.44 -34.87
N ALA A 7 -16.91 -6.28 -34.75
CA ALA A 7 -17.58 -6.57 -33.48
C ALA A 7 -16.50 -7.06 -32.50
N ARG A 8 -16.09 -6.21 -31.56
CA ARG A 8 -15.22 -6.58 -30.43
C ARG A 8 -15.97 -7.66 -29.66
N LYS A 9 -15.51 -8.92 -29.80
CA LYS A 9 -16.04 -10.05 -29.03
C LYS A 9 -15.77 -9.74 -27.55
N GLN A 10 -16.85 -9.49 -26.80
CA GLN A 10 -16.74 -9.32 -25.34
C GLN A 10 -16.21 -10.62 -24.74
N PRO A 11 -15.25 -10.54 -23.77
CA PRO A 11 -14.78 -11.74 -23.07
C PRO A 11 -15.96 -12.38 -22.36
N ASP A 12 -16.02 -13.69 -22.37
CA ASP A 12 -17.01 -14.43 -21.61
C ASP A 12 -16.68 -14.42 -20.10
N SER A 13 -17.65 -14.80 -19.25
CA SER A 13 -17.49 -14.80 -17.80
C SER A 13 -16.34 -15.70 -17.35
N GLY A 14 -16.09 -16.81 -18.04
CA GLY A 14 -14.98 -17.72 -17.77
C GLY A 14 -13.62 -17.07 -18.07
N GLN A 15 -13.51 -16.34 -19.17
CA GLN A 15 -12.28 -15.59 -19.49
C GLN A 15 -12.00 -14.50 -18.45
N ILE A 16 -13.04 -13.84 -17.96
CA ILE A 16 -12.88 -12.82 -16.90
C ILE A 16 -12.39 -13.48 -15.61
N LEU A 17 -13.03 -14.55 -15.15
CA LEU A 17 -12.63 -15.29 -13.94
C LEU A 17 -11.19 -15.82 -14.05
N ASN A 18 -10.80 -16.31 -15.23
CA ASN A 18 -9.48 -16.85 -15.48
C ASN A 18 -8.37 -15.78 -15.54
N SER A 19 -8.73 -14.52 -15.75
CA SER A 19 -7.77 -13.40 -15.76
C SER A 19 -7.60 -12.71 -14.41
N LEU A 20 -8.40 -13.09 -13.41
CA LEU A 20 -8.28 -12.54 -12.06
C LEU A 20 -7.00 -13.02 -11.39
N ILE A 21 -6.31 -12.09 -10.71
CA ILE A 21 -5.16 -12.39 -9.83
C ILE A 21 -5.60 -12.87 -8.44
N THR A 22 -6.84 -12.58 -8.05
CA THR A 22 -7.48 -13.10 -6.84
C THR A 22 -7.79 -14.58 -7.03
N CYS A 23 -7.49 -15.41 -6.03
CA CYS A 23 -7.84 -16.83 -6.05
C CYS A 23 -9.35 -16.98 -5.85
N VAL A 24 -10.02 -17.63 -6.78
CA VAL A 24 -11.45 -17.86 -6.75
C VAL A 24 -11.70 -19.37 -6.76
N LEU A 25 -12.43 -19.83 -5.76
CA LEU A 25 -12.86 -21.24 -5.61
C LEU A 25 -14.39 -21.30 -5.50
N LEU A 26 -15.00 -22.28 -6.14
CA LEU A 26 -16.37 -22.68 -5.90
C LEU A 26 -16.35 -23.96 -5.09
N LEU A 27 -16.96 -23.96 -3.92
CA LEU A 27 -17.01 -25.08 -2.99
C LEU A 27 -18.46 -25.55 -2.81
N ASP A 28 -18.66 -26.82 -2.54
CA ASP A 28 -19.95 -27.32 -2.04
C ASP A 28 -20.06 -27.18 -0.51
N ARG A 29 -21.17 -27.68 0.05
CA ARG A 29 -21.41 -27.63 1.52
C ARG A 29 -20.39 -28.42 2.34
N ASN A 30 -19.71 -29.39 1.72
CA ASN A 30 -18.64 -30.18 2.35
C ASN A 30 -17.27 -29.53 2.14
N LEU A 31 -17.23 -28.32 1.62
CA LEU A 31 -16.03 -27.60 1.23
C LEU A 31 -15.23 -28.30 0.13
N ALA A 32 -15.82 -29.22 -0.63
CA ALA A 32 -15.16 -29.83 -1.77
C ALA A 32 -15.12 -28.86 -2.96
N VAL A 33 -13.99 -28.83 -3.64
CA VAL A 33 -13.73 -27.89 -4.75
C VAL A 33 -14.48 -28.32 -6.00
N HIS A 34 -15.33 -27.45 -6.54
CA HIS A 34 -16.03 -27.64 -7.82
C HIS A 34 -15.45 -26.77 -8.95
N TYR A 35 -14.79 -25.66 -8.61
CA TYR A 35 -14.09 -24.81 -9.56
C TYR A 35 -12.92 -24.13 -8.87
N ALA A 36 -11.82 -23.92 -9.61
CA ALA A 36 -10.67 -23.16 -9.20
C ALA A 36 -10.13 -22.36 -10.41
N ASN A 37 -10.03 -21.05 -10.29
CA ASN A 37 -9.41 -20.24 -11.33
C ASN A 37 -7.88 -20.45 -11.38
N PRO A 38 -7.18 -19.99 -12.42
CA PRO A 38 -5.73 -20.19 -12.54
C PRO A 38 -4.93 -19.66 -11.33
N ALA A 39 -5.34 -18.54 -10.72
CA ALA A 39 -4.69 -18.00 -9.52
C ALA A 39 -4.81 -18.97 -8.33
N ALA A 40 -5.99 -19.59 -8.11
CA ALA A 40 -6.18 -20.59 -7.07
C ALA A 40 -5.37 -21.87 -7.34
N GLN A 41 -5.28 -22.31 -8.60
CA GLN A 41 -4.45 -23.46 -8.99
C GLN A 41 -2.96 -23.20 -8.73
N GLN A 42 -2.48 -21.99 -8.99
CA GLN A 42 -1.10 -21.58 -8.67
C GLN A 42 -0.85 -21.53 -7.17
N LEU A 43 -1.75 -20.92 -6.40
CA LEU A 43 -1.63 -20.86 -4.94
C LEU A 43 -1.55 -22.26 -4.32
N LEU A 44 -2.46 -23.16 -4.73
CA LEU A 44 -2.56 -24.51 -4.20
C LEU A 44 -1.54 -25.49 -4.84
N ALA A 45 -0.74 -25.01 -5.80
CA ALA A 45 0.24 -25.80 -6.56
C ALA A 45 -0.34 -27.09 -7.18
N GLN A 46 -1.64 -27.07 -7.54
CA GLN A 46 -2.35 -28.22 -8.10
C GLN A 46 -3.20 -27.84 -9.30
N SER A 47 -3.33 -28.78 -10.25
CA SER A 47 -4.19 -28.60 -11.41
C SER A 47 -5.68 -28.73 -11.04
N SER A 48 -6.57 -28.08 -11.81
CA SER A 48 -8.02 -28.15 -11.61
C SER A 48 -8.56 -29.57 -11.51
N ARG A 49 -7.99 -30.53 -12.26
CA ARG A 49 -8.38 -31.94 -12.22
C ARG A 49 -8.11 -32.59 -10.87
N LYS A 50 -7.03 -32.25 -10.21
CA LYS A 50 -6.68 -32.77 -8.88
C LYS A 50 -7.47 -32.08 -7.76
N LEU A 51 -7.77 -30.80 -7.95
CA LEU A 51 -8.55 -30.02 -6.99
C LEU A 51 -10.02 -30.45 -6.96
N PHE A 52 -10.59 -30.80 -8.11
CA PHE A 52 -12.00 -31.10 -8.24
C PHE A 52 -12.43 -32.26 -7.32
N GLY A 53 -13.45 -32.03 -6.51
CA GLY A 53 -14.00 -32.98 -5.55
C GLY A 53 -13.17 -33.18 -4.27
N THR A 54 -12.00 -32.51 -4.14
CA THR A 54 -11.18 -32.61 -2.93
C THR A 54 -11.64 -31.57 -1.92
N PRO A 55 -11.86 -31.90 -0.63
CA PRO A 55 -12.18 -30.95 0.40
C PRO A 55 -11.03 -29.96 0.61
N LEU A 56 -11.34 -28.67 0.73
CA LEU A 56 -10.33 -27.61 0.91
C LEU A 56 -9.40 -27.86 2.10
N PRO A 57 -9.86 -28.35 3.28
CA PRO A 57 -8.98 -28.68 4.39
C PRO A 57 -7.91 -29.74 4.05
N ASP A 58 -8.20 -30.67 3.15
CA ASP A 58 -7.27 -31.74 2.76
C ASP A 58 -6.16 -31.24 1.82
N LEU A 59 -6.37 -30.07 1.22
CA LEU A 59 -5.39 -29.41 0.34
C LEU A 59 -4.39 -28.53 1.11
N LEU A 60 -4.65 -28.27 2.39
CA LEU A 60 -3.91 -27.36 3.24
C LEU A 60 -3.23 -28.11 4.38
N GLY A 61 -1.95 -27.84 4.62
CA GLY A 61 -1.24 -28.39 5.78
C GLY A 61 -1.73 -27.78 7.11
N TYR A 62 -2.13 -26.52 7.08
CA TYR A 62 -2.72 -25.81 8.21
C TYR A 62 -3.62 -24.68 7.72
N PHE A 63 -4.67 -24.41 8.49
CA PHE A 63 -5.66 -23.41 8.16
C PHE A 63 -6.18 -22.76 9.46
N SER A 64 -5.91 -21.47 9.66
CA SER A 64 -6.29 -20.78 10.91
C SER A 64 -7.76 -20.38 10.99
N LEU A 65 -8.53 -20.55 9.90
CA LEU A 65 -9.92 -20.13 9.82
C LEU A 65 -10.82 -20.91 10.80
N ASN A 66 -11.73 -20.21 11.45
CA ASN A 66 -12.81 -20.85 12.19
C ASN A 66 -13.90 -21.34 11.21
N ILE A 67 -13.70 -22.57 10.71
CA ILE A 67 -14.62 -23.20 9.74
C ILE A 67 -16.06 -23.27 10.25
N ARG A 68 -16.27 -23.50 11.55
CA ARG A 68 -17.60 -23.54 12.15
C ARG A 68 -18.28 -22.18 12.04
N LEU A 69 -17.59 -21.09 12.39
CA LEU A 69 -18.14 -19.74 12.30
C LEU A 69 -18.49 -19.36 10.86
N MET A 70 -17.61 -19.69 9.92
CA MET A 70 -17.87 -19.48 8.49
C MET A 70 -19.11 -20.28 8.04
N HIS A 71 -19.20 -21.54 8.43
CA HIS A 71 -20.31 -22.42 8.07
C HIS A 71 -21.65 -21.92 8.63
N ASP A 72 -21.68 -21.50 9.90
CA ASP A 72 -22.88 -20.96 10.53
C ASP A 72 -23.35 -19.66 9.86
N SER A 73 -22.42 -18.77 9.47
CA SER A 73 -22.76 -17.54 8.74
C SER A 73 -23.33 -17.83 7.36
N LEU A 74 -22.73 -18.78 6.62
CA LEU A 74 -23.18 -19.15 5.28
C LEU A 74 -24.55 -19.86 5.32
N HIS A 75 -24.82 -20.68 6.34
CA HIS A 75 -26.14 -21.27 6.54
C HIS A 75 -27.23 -20.23 6.87
N ALA A 76 -26.85 -19.14 7.52
CA ALA A 76 -27.74 -17.99 7.76
C ALA A 76 -27.95 -17.13 6.50
N GLY A 77 -27.36 -17.51 5.34
CA GLY A 77 -27.40 -16.73 4.10
C GLY A 77 -26.54 -15.49 4.14
N GLN A 78 -25.61 -15.38 5.09
CA GLN A 78 -24.71 -14.23 5.27
C GLN A 78 -23.31 -14.56 4.75
N GLY A 79 -22.68 -13.58 4.09
CA GLY A 79 -21.27 -13.67 3.75
C GLY A 79 -20.38 -13.67 5.00
N PHE A 80 -19.22 -14.31 4.88
CA PHE A 80 -18.19 -14.36 5.90
C PHE A 80 -16.91 -13.73 5.36
N THR A 81 -16.24 -12.89 6.15
CA THR A 81 -14.93 -12.30 5.79
C THR A 81 -13.98 -12.42 6.97
N ASP A 82 -12.77 -12.88 6.69
CA ASP A 82 -11.64 -12.88 7.61
C ASP A 82 -10.45 -12.23 6.89
N ASN A 83 -9.96 -11.15 7.45
CA ASN A 83 -8.92 -10.35 6.83
C ASN A 83 -7.51 -10.90 7.07
N GLU A 84 -7.34 -11.90 7.94
CA GLU A 84 -6.02 -12.43 8.31
C GLU A 84 -6.07 -13.94 8.56
N VAL A 85 -6.20 -14.71 7.48
CA VAL A 85 -6.15 -16.17 7.52
C VAL A 85 -4.75 -16.66 7.17
N THR A 86 -4.17 -17.50 8.02
CA THR A 86 -2.93 -18.19 7.72
C THR A 86 -3.23 -19.53 7.07
N LEU A 87 -2.68 -19.74 5.87
CA LEU A 87 -2.72 -21.00 5.12
C LEU A 87 -1.30 -21.55 5.04
N VAL A 88 -1.11 -22.85 5.28
CA VAL A 88 0.17 -23.52 5.01
C VAL A 88 -0.02 -24.45 3.82
N ILE A 89 0.68 -24.17 2.72
CA ILE A 89 0.64 -24.91 1.48
C ILE A 89 2.07 -25.35 1.15
N ASP A 90 2.30 -26.62 0.95
CA ASP A 90 3.65 -27.19 0.69
C ASP A 90 4.72 -26.73 1.69
N GLY A 91 4.34 -26.59 2.97
CA GLY A 91 5.23 -26.14 4.04
C GLY A 91 5.49 -24.62 4.11
N HIS A 92 4.89 -23.83 3.22
CA HIS A 92 5.01 -22.37 3.20
C HIS A 92 3.77 -21.72 3.79
N ALA A 93 3.96 -20.77 4.71
CA ALA A 93 2.87 -20.00 5.30
C ALA A 93 2.51 -18.81 4.42
N HIS A 94 1.22 -18.68 4.11
CA HIS A 94 0.64 -17.56 3.37
C HIS A 94 -0.40 -16.86 4.25
N ILE A 95 -0.27 -15.55 4.40
CA ILE A 95 -1.29 -14.73 5.08
C ILE A 95 -2.20 -14.15 4.01
N MET A 96 -3.48 -14.50 4.07
CA MET A 96 -4.46 -14.18 3.06
C MET A 96 -5.67 -13.49 3.70
N ALA A 97 -6.31 -12.60 2.96
CA ALA A 97 -7.68 -12.21 3.25
C ALA A 97 -8.63 -13.18 2.56
N LEU A 98 -9.63 -13.66 3.29
CA LEU A 98 -10.63 -14.63 2.83
C LEU A 98 -12.01 -13.98 2.88
N THR A 99 -12.76 -14.11 1.78
CA THR A 99 -14.18 -13.79 1.72
C THR A 99 -14.94 -15.01 1.20
N ALA A 100 -15.95 -15.44 1.92
CA ALA A 100 -16.84 -16.53 1.52
C ALA A 100 -18.27 -15.99 1.39
N GLN A 101 -18.93 -16.30 0.29
CA GLN A 101 -20.30 -15.87 0.02
C GLN A 101 -21.15 -17.05 -0.44
N PRO A 102 -22.40 -17.21 0.08
CA PRO A 102 -23.33 -18.19 -0.45
C PRO A 102 -23.69 -17.79 -1.89
N MET A 103 -23.48 -18.70 -2.85
CA MET A 103 -23.83 -18.48 -4.24
C MET A 103 -25.19 -19.06 -4.60
N SER A 104 -25.53 -20.18 -3.97
CA SER A 104 -26.81 -20.87 -4.03
C SER A 104 -26.97 -21.75 -2.80
N ASP A 105 -28.08 -22.47 -2.68
CA ASP A 105 -28.29 -23.40 -1.56
C ASP A 105 -27.20 -24.47 -1.43
N ASP A 106 -26.49 -24.79 -2.52
CA ASP A 106 -25.51 -25.88 -2.54
C ASP A 106 -24.05 -25.40 -2.70
N PHE A 107 -23.81 -24.14 -3.06
CA PHE A 107 -22.47 -23.67 -3.39
C PHE A 107 -22.06 -22.42 -2.62
N ILE A 108 -20.76 -22.36 -2.36
CA ILE A 108 -20.07 -21.26 -1.69
C ILE A 108 -19.01 -20.72 -2.65
N LEU A 109 -19.02 -19.43 -2.90
CA LEU A 109 -17.94 -18.73 -3.58
C LEU A 109 -16.91 -18.30 -2.54
N LEU A 110 -15.68 -18.77 -2.68
CA LEU A 110 -14.55 -18.42 -1.82
C LEU A 110 -13.54 -17.61 -2.61
N GLU A 111 -13.18 -16.45 -2.09
CA GLU A 111 -12.13 -15.59 -2.62
C GLU A 111 -10.99 -15.51 -1.62
N LEU A 112 -9.75 -15.67 -2.11
CA LEU A 112 -8.53 -15.51 -1.33
C LEU A 112 -7.64 -14.49 -2.02
N SER A 113 -7.20 -13.49 -1.29
CA SER A 113 -6.24 -12.50 -1.78
C SER A 113 -5.02 -12.39 -0.85
N PRO A 114 -3.80 -12.31 -1.41
CA PRO A 114 -2.60 -12.16 -0.59
C PRO A 114 -2.65 -10.87 0.23
N MET A 115 -2.47 -10.98 1.54
CA MET A 115 -2.46 -9.83 2.43
C MET A 115 -1.19 -8.96 2.27
N ASP A 116 -0.11 -9.56 1.82
CA ASP A 116 1.17 -8.87 1.58
C ASP A 116 1.05 -7.72 0.58
N SER A 117 0.19 -7.86 -0.44
CA SER A 117 -0.03 -6.80 -1.44
C SER A 117 -0.71 -5.58 -0.83
N GLN A 118 -1.69 -5.79 0.03
CA GLN A 118 -2.45 -4.73 0.69
C GLN A 118 -1.62 -4.05 1.79
N ARG A 119 -0.85 -4.83 2.57
CA ARG A 119 0.09 -4.30 3.56
C ARG A 119 1.23 -3.50 2.90
N ARG A 120 1.79 -3.99 1.79
CA ARG A 120 2.82 -3.26 1.03
C ARG A 120 2.30 -1.94 0.50
N LEU A 121 1.15 -1.93 -0.15
CA LEU A 121 0.53 -0.70 -0.65
C LEU A 121 0.25 0.30 0.48
N SER A 122 -0.28 -0.16 1.62
CA SER A 122 -0.54 0.69 2.78
C SER A 122 0.76 1.22 3.41
N GLN A 123 1.80 0.39 3.51
CA GLN A 123 3.11 0.81 4.01
C GLN A 123 3.81 1.79 3.07
N GLU A 124 3.76 1.55 1.76
CA GLU A 124 4.32 2.47 0.75
C GLU A 124 3.60 3.82 0.78
N GLN A 125 2.27 3.83 0.88
CA GLN A 125 1.49 5.05 1.02
C GLN A 125 1.82 5.80 2.31
N LEU A 126 1.95 5.09 3.44
CA LEU A 126 2.30 5.69 4.72
C LEU A 126 3.73 6.27 4.70
N GLN A 127 4.70 5.54 4.16
CA GLN A 127 6.08 6.00 4.00
C GLN A 127 6.14 7.23 3.08
N HIS A 128 5.42 7.21 1.97
CA HIS A 128 5.34 8.34 1.05
C HIS A 128 4.73 9.58 1.74
N ALA A 129 3.62 9.40 2.45
CA ALA A 129 2.98 10.48 3.21
C ALA A 129 3.91 11.06 4.30
N GLN A 130 4.65 10.20 5.02
CA GLN A 130 5.64 10.63 6.01
C GLN A 130 6.79 11.42 5.37
N GLN A 131 7.29 10.99 4.21
CA GLN A 131 8.35 11.69 3.49
C GLN A 131 7.90 13.07 2.99
N VAL A 132 6.67 13.16 2.46
CA VAL A 132 6.09 14.43 2.02
C VAL A 132 5.93 15.37 3.22
N ALA A 133 5.33 14.92 4.31
CA ALA A 133 5.15 15.72 5.53
C ALA A 133 6.49 16.18 6.13
N ALA A 134 7.51 15.32 6.17
CA ALA A 134 8.84 15.68 6.65
C ALA A 134 9.50 16.76 5.77
N ARG A 135 9.37 16.65 4.44
CA ARG A 135 9.89 17.69 3.52
C ARG A 135 9.19 19.02 3.70
N ASP A 136 7.88 19.02 3.87
CA ASP A 136 7.10 20.25 4.06
C ASP A 136 7.43 20.93 5.40
N LEU A 137 7.60 20.14 6.47
CA LEU A 137 8.07 20.64 7.76
C LEU A 137 9.46 21.27 7.66
N VAL A 138 10.42 20.59 7.04
CA VAL A 138 11.79 21.10 6.87
C VAL A 138 11.78 22.39 6.03
N ARG A 139 10.93 22.45 4.99
CA ARG A 139 10.78 23.67 4.17
C ARG A 139 10.19 24.82 4.99
N GLY A 140 9.15 24.57 5.79
CA GLY A 140 8.53 25.56 6.67
C GLY A 140 9.54 26.10 7.70
N LEU A 141 10.24 25.21 8.40
CA LEU A 141 11.28 25.58 9.37
C LEU A 141 12.41 26.40 8.72
N ALA A 142 12.82 26.05 7.51
CA ALA A 142 13.84 26.80 6.82
C ALA A 142 13.41 28.24 6.49
N HIS A 143 12.17 28.46 6.10
CA HIS A 143 11.62 29.79 5.89
C HIS A 143 11.58 30.59 7.20
N GLU A 144 11.14 29.94 8.29
CA GLU A 144 11.10 30.56 9.62
C GLU A 144 12.47 30.87 10.18
N ILE A 145 13.51 30.10 9.84
CA ILE A 145 14.91 30.41 10.24
C ILE A 145 15.51 31.53 9.38
N LYS A 146 15.24 31.53 8.07
CA LYS A 146 15.76 32.56 7.16
C LYS A 146 15.24 33.96 7.49
N ASN A 147 14.03 34.11 7.98
CA ASN A 147 13.42 35.37 8.34
C ASN A 147 14.19 36.11 9.45
N PRO A 148 14.45 35.53 10.64
CA PRO A 148 15.24 36.20 11.68
C PRO A 148 16.69 36.44 11.25
N LEU A 149 17.30 35.52 10.45
CA LEU A 149 18.66 35.76 9.92
C LEU A 149 18.69 36.93 8.97
N GLY A 150 17.67 37.15 8.15
CA GLY A 150 17.52 38.33 7.32
C GLY A 150 17.39 39.61 8.15
N GLY A 151 16.61 39.55 9.23
CA GLY A 151 16.47 40.65 10.19
C GLY A 151 17.79 41.01 10.89
N LEU A 152 18.51 40.00 11.40
CA LEU A 152 19.84 40.19 12.03
C LEU A 152 20.84 40.81 11.07
N ARG A 153 20.90 40.32 9.84
CA ARG A 153 21.76 40.86 8.79
C ARG A 153 21.44 42.33 8.50
N GLY A 154 20.14 42.63 8.32
CA GLY A 154 19.70 44.02 8.06
C GLY A 154 20.01 44.97 9.21
N ALA A 155 19.77 44.56 10.45
CA ALA A 155 20.11 45.35 11.64
C ALA A 155 21.61 45.60 11.76
N ALA A 156 22.45 44.59 11.54
CA ALA A 156 23.90 44.71 11.54
C ALA A 156 24.42 45.68 10.45
N GLN A 157 23.78 45.64 9.24
CA GLN A 157 24.11 46.57 8.16
C GLN A 157 23.75 48.01 8.50
N LEU A 158 22.62 48.24 9.13
CA LEU A 158 22.21 49.58 9.58
C LEU A 158 23.15 50.10 10.70
N LEU A 159 23.49 49.22 11.65
CA LEU A 159 24.40 49.51 12.74
C LEU A 159 25.80 49.88 12.20
N ALA A 160 26.33 49.14 11.24
CA ALA A 160 27.60 49.41 10.59
C ALA A 160 27.68 50.82 9.97
N LYS A 161 26.55 51.35 9.45
CA LYS A 161 26.45 52.67 8.87
C LYS A 161 26.33 53.78 9.93
N ALA A 162 25.81 53.45 11.11
CA ALA A 162 25.56 54.42 12.18
C ALA A 162 26.72 54.52 13.18
N LEU A 163 27.65 53.56 13.21
CA LEU A 163 28.76 53.52 14.12
C LEU A 163 29.84 54.62 13.73
N PRO A 164 30.19 55.48 14.67
CA PRO A 164 31.23 56.55 14.42
C PRO A 164 32.63 55.96 14.46
N ASP A 165 32.86 54.84 15.14
CA ASP A 165 34.17 54.21 15.32
C ASP A 165 34.36 53.05 14.33
N PRO A 166 35.36 53.17 13.41
CA PRO A 166 35.69 52.14 12.45
C PRO A 166 36.06 50.79 13.09
N SER A 167 36.60 50.77 14.30
CA SER A 167 36.97 49.52 15.00
C SER A 167 35.75 48.66 15.37
N LEU A 168 34.61 49.29 15.61
CA LEU A 168 33.35 48.61 15.90
C LEU A 168 32.66 48.02 14.65
N THR A 169 33.03 48.51 13.46
CA THR A 169 32.50 48.03 12.18
C THR A 169 32.94 46.59 11.91
N GLU A 170 34.06 46.15 12.46
CA GLU A 170 34.51 44.75 12.33
C GLU A 170 33.57 43.79 13.00
N TYR A 171 32.97 44.12 14.16
CA TYR A 171 31.96 43.26 14.83
C TYR A 171 30.68 43.12 14.00
N THR A 172 30.21 44.20 13.38
CA THR A 172 29.04 44.15 12.51
C THR A 172 29.28 43.28 11.27
N LYS A 173 30.51 43.35 10.72
CA LYS A 173 30.92 42.49 9.61
C LYS A 173 30.86 41.00 9.98
N VAL A 174 31.37 40.63 11.16
CA VAL A 174 31.32 39.27 11.66
C VAL A 174 29.86 38.79 11.79
N ILE A 175 28.95 39.64 12.33
CA ILE A 175 27.54 39.29 12.46
C ILE A 175 26.90 39.00 11.07
N ILE A 176 27.18 39.86 10.08
CA ILE A 176 26.68 39.70 8.71
C ILE A 176 27.20 38.40 8.11
N GLU A 177 28.51 38.14 8.23
CA GLU A 177 29.13 36.91 7.70
C GLU A 177 28.54 35.63 8.35
N GLN A 178 28.28 35.64 9.66
CA GLN A 178 27.68 34.51 10.33
C GLN A 178 26.20 34.30 9.94
N ALA A 179 25.43 35.38 9.79
CA ALA A 179 24.06 35.30 9.31
C ALA A 179 24.00 34.76 7.89
N ASP A 180 24.87 35.16 6.98
CA ASP A 180 24.96 34.63 5.62
C ASP A 180 25.42 33.17 5.60
N ARG A 181 26.36 32.81 6.48
CA ARG A 181 26.80 31.41 6.62
C ARG A 181 25.68 30.50 7.08
N LEU A 182 24.88 30.87 8.08
CA LEU A 182 23.75 30.15 8.59
C LEU A 182 22.66 30.02 7.52
N ARG A 183 22.37 31.08 6.79
CA ARG A 183 21.43 31.06 5.68
C ARG A 183 21.84 30.07 4.61
N ASN A 184 23.11 30.05 4.19
CA ASN A 184 23.67 29.12 3.22
C ASN A 184 23.66 27.68 3.73
N LEU A 185 23.78 27.44 5.04
CA LEU A 185 23.67 26.13 5.64
C LEU A 185 22.23 25.61 5.53
N VAL A 186 21.23 26.44 5.84
CA VAL A 186 19.81 26.11 5.70
C VAL A 186 19.46 25.78 4.23
N ASP A 187 19.99 26.57 3.27
CA ASP A 187 19.78 26.33 1.85
C ASP A 187 20.36 24.96 1.41
N ARG A 188 21.52 24.57 1.93
CA ARG A 188 22.12 23.27 1.64
C ARG A 188 21.35 22.09 2.24
N LEU A 189 20.76 22.26 3.43
CA LEU A 189 19.94 21.23 4.07
C LEU A 189 18.65 20.94 3.30
N LEU A 190 18.13 21.93 2.58
CA LEU A 190 16.92 21.77 1.75
C LEU A 190 17.18 21.09 0.40
N GLY A 191 18.45 21.01 -0.01
CA GLY A 191 18.83 20.53 -1.34
C GLY A 191 18.45 21.50 -2.47
N PRO A 192 18.89 21.21 -3.70
CA PRO A 192 18.53 22.04 -4.85
C PRO A 192 17.02 21.98 -5.09
N GLN A 193 16.41 23.16 -5.10
CA GLN A 193 15.00 23.29 -5.51
C GLN A 193 14.92 23.00 -7.02
N ARG A 194 14.40 21.84 -7.36
CA ARG A 194 13.88 21.52 -8.71
C ARG A 194 12.38 21.47 -8.68
#